data_b513be6ef773780f1f919b3a774d4e96
#
_entry.id   b513be6ef773780f1f919b3a774d4e96
#
_cell.length_a   1.000
_cell.length_b   1.000
_cell.length_c   1.000
_cell.angle_alpha   90.00
_cell.angle_beta   90.00
_cell.angle_gamma   90.00
#
_symmetry.space_group_name_H-M   'P 1'
#
loop_
_entity.id
_entity.type
_entity.pdbx_description
1 polymer ?
#
loop_
_entity_poly.entity_id
_entity_poly.type
_entity_poly.pdbx_seq_one_letter_code
_entity_poly.pdbx_strand_id
1 'polypeptide(L)'
;MKPNRLLPILLFAIYSFAQTTEVASFDYQQLQPLLHQNSESVHVVNFWATWCAPCIKELPYFEELNKLEGVEVLLVSLDFPKHKQKRLIPFVEKHKLQSKVVHLDDENENYWINEISTTWSGALPATLIYSQNRRGFYEQSFTKSELFKEVKSYF
;
A
#
# COMPACT_ATOMS: atom_id res chain seq x y z
N MET A 1 -33.35 -42.36 -43.31
CA MET A 1 -32.41 -41.19 -43.35
C MET A 1 -32.60 -40.37 -42.08
N LYS A 2 -31.64 -40.39 -41.15
CA LYS A 2 -31.70 -39.59 -39.90
C LYS A 2 -30.91 -38.31 -40.14
N PRO A 3 -31.45 -37.12 -39.84
CA PRO A 3 -30.70 -35.89 -39.99
C PRO A 3 -29.64 -35.74 -38.90
N ASN A 4 -28.40 -35.59 -39.32
CA ASN A 4 -27.23 -35.36 -38.47
C ASN A 4 -27.28 -33.88 -37.97
N ARG A 5 -27.67 -33.68 -36.71
CA ARG A 5 -27.65 -32.33 -36.11
C ARG A 5 -26.21 -32.03 -35.64
N LEU A 6 -25.49 -31.30 -36.46
CA LEU A 6 -24.23 -30.67 -36.06
C LEU A 6 -24.53 -29.55 -35.05
N LEU A 7 -24.14 -29.76 -33.79
CA LEU A 7 -24.22 -28.76 -32.74
C LEU A 7 -23.01 -27.77 -32.92
N PRO A 8 -23.23 -26.48 -33.06
CA PRO A 8 -22.13 -25.55 -33.16
C PRO A 8 -21.43 -25.42 -31.80
N ILE A 9 -20.15 -25.77 -31.73
CA ILE A 9 -19.31 -25.53 -30.59
C ILE A 9 -18.99 -24.03 -30.57
N LEU A 10 -19.65 -23.29 -29.65
CA LEU A 10 -19.31 -21.90 -29.36
C LEU A 10 -17.98 -21.87 -28.58
N LEU A 11 -16.90 -21.55 -29.27
CA LEU A 11 -15.61 -21.22 -28.66
C LEU A 11 -15.73 -19.88 -27.93
N PHE A 12 -15.95 -19.92 -26.61
CA PHE A 12 -15.78 -18.74 -25.75
C PHE A 12 -14.28 -18.42 -25.65
N ALA A 13 -13.84 -17.39 -26.39
CA ALA A 13 -12.53 -16.81 -26.21
C ALA A 13 -12.50 -16.09 -24.85
N ILE A 14 -11.84 -16.68 -23.86
CA ILE A 14 -11.58 -16.05 -22.57
C ILE A 14 -10.48 -14.99 -22.81
N TYR A 15 -10.88 -13.74 -22.96
CA TYR A 15 -9.95 -12.63 -22.93
C TYR A 15 -9.46 -12.43 -21.50
N SER A 16 -8.29 -12.98 -21.16
CA SER A 16 -7.56 -12.63 -19.96
C SER A 16 -7.12 -11.16 -20.09
N PHE A 17 -7.85 -10.26 -19.46
CA PHE A 17 -7.34 -8.92 -19.20
C PHE A 17 -6.16 -9.04 -18.25
N ALA A 18 -4.95 -8.83 -18.73
CA ALA A 18 -3.79 -8.61 -17.90
C ALA A 18 -4.04 -7.28 -17.14
N GLN A 19 -4.35 -7.36 -15.86
CA GLN A 19 -4.40 -6.19 -14.98
C GLN A 19 -2.97 -5.70 -14.83
N THR A 20 -2.63 -4.59 -15.48
CA THR A 20 -1.37 -3.89 -15.23
C THR A 20 -1.45 -3.27 -13.85
N THR A 21 -0.51 -3.62 -12.99
CA THR A 21 -0.39 -3.00 -11.66
C THR A 21 0.02 -1.55 -11.86
N GLU A 22 -0.93 -0.65 -11.65
CA GLU A 22 -0.65 0.79 -11.73
C GLU A 22 -0.32 1.31 -10.33
N VAL A 23 0.90 1.85 -10.17
CA VAL A 23 1.33 2.57 -8.96
C VAL A 23 1.34 4.06 -9.31
N ALA A 24 0.37 4.82 -8.80
CA ALA A 24 0.32 6.26 -9.01
C ALA A 24 1.48 6.96 -8.30
N SER A 25 2.09 7.98 -8.93
CA SER A 25 3.02 8.90 -8.25
C SER A 25 2.26 10.13 -7.79
N PHE A 26 2.55 10.56 -6.58
CA PHE A 26 1.99 11.73 -5.94
C PHE A 26 3.11 12.62 -5.40
N ASP A 27 2.97 13.93 -5.50
CA ASP A 27 3.64 14.86 -4.61
C ASP A 27 2.94 14.83 -3.23
N TYR A 28 3.47 15.58 -2.26
CA TYR A 28 2.90 15.60 -0.92
C TYR A 28 1.48 16.20 -0.88
N GLN A 29 1.20 17.22 -1.69
CA GLN A 29 -0.13 17.84 -1.73
C GLN A 29 -1.20 16.85 -2.20
N GLN A 30 -0.86 16.00 -3.17
CA GLN A 30 -1.73 14.94 -3.68
C GLN A 30 -1.85 13.77 -2.69
N LEU A 31 -0.79 13.47 -1.91
CA LEU A 31 -0.79 12.43 -0.89
C LEU A 31 -1.57 12.83 0.36
N GLN A 32 -1.50 14.11 0.77
CA GLN A 32 -2.06 14.62 2.03
C GLN A 32 -3.51 14.19 2.29
N PRO A 33 -4.44 14.26 1.32
CA PRO A 33 -5.83 13.82 1.53
C PRO A 33 -5.95 12.34 1.92
N LEU A 34 -5.01 11.49 1.48
CA LEU A 34 -4.99 10.06 1.84
C LEU A 34 -4.45 9.83 3.27
N LEU A 35 -3.78 10.82 3.86
CA LEU A 35 -3.27 10.77 5.23
C LEU A 35 -4.24 11.35 6.25
N HIS A 36 -5.40 11.87 5.81
CA HIS A 36 -6.38 12.58 6.64
C HIS A 36 -7.82 12.20 6.26
N GLN A 37 -8.07 10.93 5.95
CA GLN A 37 -9.41 10.47 5.62
C GLN A 37 -10.29 10.49 6.87
N ASN A 38 -11.51 10.99 6.71
CA ASN A 38 -12.53 10.98 7.76
C ASN A 38 -13.52 9.83 7.49
N SER A 39 -13.20 8.66 8.01
CA SER A 39 -14.06 7.47 7.92
C SER A 39 -14.11 6.76 9.27
N GLU A 40 -14.95 5.76 9.41
CA GLU A 40 -15.05 4.94 10.63
C GLU A 40 -13.90 3.89 10.70
N SER A 41 -13.13 3.75 9.62
CA SER A 41 -12.02 2.80 9.55
C SER A 41 -10.79 3.29 10.33
N VAL A 42 -9.98 2.33 10.77
CA VAL A 42 -8.61 2.59 11.19
C VAL A 42 -7.71 2.58 9.95
N HIS A 43 -7.04 3.69 9.71
CA HIS A 43 -6.11 3.86 8.59
C HIS A 43 -4.68 3.57 9.03
N VAL A 44 -4.00 2.72 8.28
CA VAL A 44 -2.61 2.32 8.53
C VAL A 44 -1.79 2.68 7.29
N VAL A 45 -0.95 3.69 7.41
CA VAL A 45 -0.09 4.15 6.31
C VAL A 45 1.35 3.75 6.63
N ASN A 46 1.93 2.88 5.81
CA ASN A 46 3.32 2.46 5.96
C ASN A 46 4.19 3.12 4.90
N PHE A 47 5.24 3.82 5.36
CA PHE A 47 6.27 4.41 4.51
C PHE A 47 7.41 3.40 4.39
N TRP A 48 7.73 3.02 3.16
CA TRP A 48 8.66 1.93 2.86
C TRP A 48 9.42 2.17 1.55
N ALA A 49 10.37 1.31 1.23
CA ALA A 49 11.03 1.29 -0.08
C ALA A 49 11.54 -0.11 -0.43
N THR A 50 11.72 -0.39 -1.71
CA THR A 50 12.22 -1.70 -2.20
C THR A 50 13.66 -2.00 -1.78
N TRP A 51 14.43 -1.01 -1.39
CA TRP A 51 15.80 -1.15 -0.88
C TRP A 51 15.87 -1.25 0.67
N CYS A 52 14.73 -1.09 1.35
CA CYS A 52 14.65 -1.15 2.82
C CYS A 52 14.35 -2.58 3.28
N ALA A 53 15.36 -3.34 3.67
CA ALA A 53 15.21 -4.73 4.07
C ALA A 53 14.24 -4.95 5.25
N PRO A 54 14.26 -4.17 6.36
CA PRO A 54 13.28 -4.32 7.43
C PRO A 54 11.86 -4.00 6.97
N CYS A 55 11.67 -3.02 6.05
CA CYS A 55 10.36 -2.72 5.48
C CYS A 55 9.78 -3.93 4.75
N ILE A 56 10.57 -4.54 3.86
CA ILE A 56 10.14 -5.71 3.07
C ILE A 56 9.73 -6.87 3.97
N LYS A 57 10.42 -7.05 5.10
CA LYS A 57 10.14 -8.12 6.06
C LYS A 57 8.77 -7.98 6.71
N GLU A 58 8.29 -6.75 6.94
CA GLU A 58 7.02 -6.48 7.60
C GLU A 58 5.83 -6.32 6.65
N LEU A 59 6.06 -6.08 5.34
CA LEU A 59 4.97 -5.93 4.35
C LEU A 59 3.88 -7.02 4.43
N PRO A 60 4.20 -8.31 4.62
CA PRO A 60 3.18 -9.34 4.78
C PRO A 60 2.21 -9.11 5.95
N TYR A 61 2.65 -8.42 6.99
CA TYR A 61 1.80 -8.10 8.14
C TYR A 61 0.77 -7.03 7.79
N PHE A 62 1.16 -6.04 6.99
CA PHE A 62 0.24 -5.02 6.46
C PHE A 62 -0.77 -5.62 5.48
N GLU A 63 -0.35 -6.56 4.63
CA GLU A 63 -1.25 -7.31 3.75
C GLU A 63 -2.29 -8.14 4.54
N GLU A 64 -1.91 -8.67 5.70
CA GLU A 64 -2.86 -9.36 6.58
C GLU A 64 -3.81 -8.37 7.27
N LEU A 65 -3.32 -7.20 7.71
CA LEU A 65 -4.17 -6.14 8.26
C LEU A 65 -5.20 -5.64 7.26
N ASN A 66 -4.82 -5.48 6.00
CA ASN A 66 -5.70 -5.01 4.94
C ASN A 66 -6.90 -5.92 4.65
N LYS A 67 -6.89 -7.15 5.20
CA LYS A 67 -8.01 -8.10 5.10
C LYS A 67 -9.01 -7.96 6.24
N LEU A 68 -8.68 -7.18 7.27
CA LEU A 68 -9.54 -7.01 8.43
C LEU A 68 -10.62 -5.97 8.12
N GLU A 69 -11.85 -6.26 8.54
CA GLU A 69 -12.95 -5.30 8.48
C GLU A 69 -12.64 -4.06 9.32
N GLY A 70 -12.91 -2.88 8.78
CA GLY A 70 -12.64 -1.61 9.46
C GLY A 70 -11.17 -1.20 9.49
N VAL A 71 -10.28 -1.87 8.71
CA VAL A 71 -8.88 -1.46 8.54
C VAL A 71 -8.60 -1.14 7.08
N GLU A 72 -7.98 -0.01 6.81
CA GLU A 72 -7.53 0.39 5.48
C GLU A 72 -6.02 0.62 5.48
N VAL A 73 -5.31 -0.13 4.63
CA VAL A 73 -3.85 -0.04 4.52
C VAL A 73 -3.46 0.72 3.26
N LEU A 74 -2.56 1.70 3.42
CA LEU A 74 -1.90 2.42 2.35
C LEU A 74 -0.38 2.20 2.46
N LEU A 75 0.22 1.69 1.41
CA LEU A 75 1.67 1.52 1.29
C LEU A 75 2.25 2.66 0.45
N VAL A 76 2.99 3.57 1.09
CA VAL A 76 3.63 4.72 0.44
C VAL A 76 5.09 4.39 0.20
N SER A 77 5.44 4.18 -1.07
CA SER A 77 6.83 3.93 -1.46
C SER A 77 7.63 5.23 -1.54
N LEU A 78 8.81 5.22 -0.94
CA LEU A 78 9.84 6.26 -1.04
C LEU A 78 11.01 5.83 -1.94
N ASP A 79 10.75 4.94 -2.90
CA ASP A 79 11.76 4.61 -3.92
C ASP A 79 12.09 5.84 -4.76
N PHE A 80 13.35 5.97 -5.17
CA PHE A 80 13.73 7.06 -6.07
C PHE A 80 12.91 7.02 -7.37
N PRO A 81 12.47 8.16 -7.95
CA PRO A 81 11.64 8.21 -9.15
C PRO A 81 12.17 7.38 -10.31
N LYS A 82 13.50 7.41 -10.55
CA LYS A 82 14.19 6.62 -11.58
C LYS A 82 14.09 5.11 -11.38
N HIS A 83 13.73 4.65 -10.19
CA HIS A 83 13.62 3.23 -9.84
C HIS A 83 12.17 2.72 -9.86
N LYS A 84 11.18 3.60 -10.00
CA LYS A 84 9.76 3.22 -10.00
C LYS A 84 9.46 2.13 -11.02
N GLN A 85 9.79 2.34 -12.30
CA GLN A 85 9.48 1.39 -13.36
C GLN A 85 10.31 0.10 -13.29
N LYS A 86 11.57 0.20 -12.85
CA LYS A 86 12.51 -0.93 -12.89
C LYS A 86 12.56 -1.75 -11.59
N ARG A 87 12.06 -1.20 -10.49
CA ARG A 87 12.12 -1.85 -9.17
C ARG A 87 10.77 -1.90 -8.48
N LEU A 88 10.12 -0.74 -8.25
CA LEU A 88 8.88 -0.68 -7.47
C LEU A 88 7.75 -1.47 -8.12
N ILE A 89 7.40 -1.18 -9.36
CA ILE A 89 6.31 -1.87 -10.06
C ILE A 89 6.56 -3.39 -10.14
N PRO A 90 7.74 -3.86 -10.61
CA PRO A 90 8.04 -5.29 -10.62
C PRO A 90 8.02 -5.94 -9.22
N PHE A 91 8.40 -5.19 -8.18
CA PHE A 91 8.32 -5.68 -6.81
C PHE A 91 6.86 -5.89 -6.38
N VAL A 92 6.00 -4.90 -6.58
CA VAL A 92 4.57 -4.97 -6.25
C VAL A 92 3.91 -6.15 -6.96
N GLU A 93 4.18 -6.35 -8.25
CA GLU A 93 3.68 -7.47 -9.05
C GLU A 93 4.20 -8.82 -8.53
N LYS A 94 5.50 -8.94 -8.33
CA LYS A 94 6.16 -10.18 -7.85
C LYS A 94 5.62 -10.61 -6.50
N HIS A 95 5.43 -9.68 -5.57
CA HIS A 95 4.94 -9.95 -4.23
C HIS A 95 3.41 -9.95 -4.13
N LYS A 96 2.71 -9.65 -5.24
CA LYS A 96 1.24 -9.66 -5.34
C LYS A 96 0.59 -8.84 -4.24
N LEU A 97 1.13 -7.64 -3.97
CA LEU A 97 0.58 -6.75 -2.95
C LEU A 97 -0.86 -6.38 -3.31
N GLN A 98 -1.78 -6.54 -2.37
CA GLN A 98 -3.21 -6.26 -2.55
C GLN A 98 -3.61 -4.92 -1.93
N SER A 99 -2.83 -4.46 -0.95
CA SER A 99 -2.99 -3.12 -0.37
C SER A 99 -2.77 -2.05 -1.43
N LYS A 100 -3.41 -0.90 -1.27
CA LYS A 100 -3.16 0.24 -2.16
C LYS A 100 -1.71 0.69 -2.03
N VAL A 101 -0.98 0.71 -3.15
CA VAL A 101 0.39 1.19 -3.22
C VAL A 101 0.43 2.51 -4.00
N VAL A 102 1.08 3.51 -3.44
CA VAL A 102 1.38 4.77 -4.10
C VAL A 102 2.88 5.08 -3.98
N HIS A 103 3.39 5.89 -4.89
CA HIS A 103 4.77 6.35 -4.89
C HIS A 103 4.78 7.84 -4.53
N LEU A 104 5.49 8.22 -3.47
CA LEU A 104 5.73 9.63 -3.14
C LEU A 104 6.94 10.12 -3.94
N ASP A 105 6.69 11.06 -4.84
CA ASP A 105 7.65 11.68 -5.75
C ASP A 105 7.67 13.20 -5.49
N ASP A 106 8.32 13.59 -4.41
CA ASP A 106 8.43 14.98 -3.97
C ASP A 106 9.82 15.25 -3.42
N GLU A 107 10.55 16.15 -4.07
CA GLU A 107 11.93 16.49 -3.71
C GLU A 107 12.06 17.31 -2.41
N ASN A 108 10.94 17.86 -1.90
CA ASN A 108 10.97 18.69 -0.70
C ASN A 108 10.82 17.86 0.58
N GLU A 109 11.75 16.92 0.78
CA GLU A 109 11.72 15.96 1.90
C GLU A 109 11.62 16.64 3.26
N ASN A 110 12.36 17.72 3.49
CA ASN A 110 12.34 18.46 4.75
C ASN A 110 10.96 19.04 5.08
N TYR A 111 10.17 19.37 4.06
CA TYR A 111 8.82 19.86 4.23
C TYR A 111 7.85 18.74 4.57
N TRP A 112 7.70 17.76 3.68
CA TRP A 112 6.65 16.75 3.85
C TRP A 112 6.93 15.78 5.01
N ILE A 113 8.20 15.50 5.37
CA ILE A 113 8.54 14.72 6.56
C ILE A 113 7.95 15.37 7.81
N ASN A 114 8.19 16.67 7.99
CA ASN A 114 7.68 17.42 9.15
C ASN A 114 6.16 17.55 9.15
N GLU A 115 5.53 17.68 7.98
CA GLU A 115 4.07 17.74 7.84
C GLU A 115 3.40 16.41 8.21
N ILE A 116 4.04 15.28 7.90
CA ILE A 116 3.53 13.95 8.28
C ILE A 116 3.68 13.75 9.78
N SER A 117 4.88 14.00 10.32
CA SER A 117 5.16 13.97 11.77
C SER A 117 6.41 14.77 12.11
N THR A 118 6.29 15.68 13.06
CA THR A 118 7.42 16.47 13.57
C THR A 118 8.46 15.62 14.32
N THR A 119 8.13 14.37 14.65
CA THR A 119 9.05 13.44 15.32
C THR A 119 9.76 12.50 14.34
N TRP A 120 9.41 12.55 13.06
CA TRP A 120 10.03 11.68 12.06
C TRP A 120 11.40 12.18 11.65
N SER A 121 12.42 11.34 11.77
CA SER A 121 13.77 11.66 11.30
C SER A 121 13.98 11.45 9.79
N GLY A 122 12.99 10.83 9.11
CA GLY A 122 13.08 10.39 7.72
C GLY A 122 13.54 8.94 7.57
N ALA A 123 13.81 8.22 8.68
CA ALA A 123 14.22 6.82 8.60
C ALA A 123 13.04 5.88 8.27
N LEU A 124 13.37 4.74 7.64
CA LEU A 124 12.42 3.69 7.27
C LEU A 124 12.70 2.38 8.01
N PRO A 125 11.68 1.59 8.29
CA PRO A 125 10.26 1.83 8.06
C PRO A 125 9.67 2.85 9.02
N ALA A 126 8.59 3.51 8.58
CA ALA A 126 7.79 4.37 9.44
C ALA A 126 6.30 4.09 9.18
N THR A 127 5.48 4.19 10.21
CA THR A 127 4.04 3.87 10.13
C THR A 127 3.23 4.97 10.80
N LEU A 128 2.26 5.50 10.08
CA LEU A 128 1.22 6.36 10.61
C LEU A 128 -0.05 5.53 10.80
N ILE A 129 -0.62 5.54 12.01
CA ILE A 129 -1.90 4.91 12.29
C ILE A 129 -2.85 5.99 12.78
N TYR A 130 -4.06 6.04 12.23
CA TYR A 130 -5.05 7.00 12.67
C TYR A 130 -6.49 6.48 12.52
N SER A 131 -7.37 7.01 13.35
CA SER A 131 -8.83 6.90 13.30
C SER A 131 -9.43 8.28 13.57
N GLN A 132 -10.75 8.38 13.68
CA GLN A 132 -11.42 9.66 13.97
C GLN A 132 -10.89 10.35 15.26
N ASN A 133 -10.49 9.57 16.26
CA ASN A 133 -10.21 10.07 17.60
C ASN A 133 -8.73 9.97 18.00
N ARG A 134 -7.91 9.30 17.21
CA ARG A 134 -6.52 9.03 17.55
C ARG A 134 -5.63 9.05 16.32
N ARG A 135 -4.42 9.60 16.50
CA ARG A 135 -3.35 9.60 15.49
C ARG A 135 -2.02 9.28 16.18
N GLY A 136 -1.26 8.35 15.66
CA GLY A 136 0.06 7.99 16.18
C GLY A 136 1.04 7.75 15.03
N PHE A 137 2.30 8.10 15.26
CA PHE A 137 3.39 7.90 14.31
C PHE A 137 4.50 7.07 14.95
N TYR A 138 5.02 6.09 14.21
CA TYR A 138 5.96 5.08 14.69
C TYR A 138 7.11 4.95 13.71
N GLU A 139 8.28 5.45 14.09
CA GLU A 139 9.52 5.29 13.33
C GLU A 139 10.26 4.04 13.84
N GLN A 140 9.75 2.88 13.50
CA GLN A 140 10.30 1.58 13.91
C GLN A 140 9.78 0.47 13.02
N SER A 141 10.50 -0.67 13.01
CA SER A 141 9.93 -1.93 12.51
C SER A 141 9.01 -2.55 13.53
N PHE A 142 7.94 -3.16 13.06
CA PHE A 142 7.01 -3.93 13.88
C PHE A 142 7.22 -5.44 13.70
N THR A 143 7.09 -6.19 14.78
CA THR A 143 6.67 -7.59 14.66
C THR A 143 5.17 -7.64 14.36
N LYS A 144 4.71 -8.76 13.80
CA LYS A 144 3.28 -8.95 13.53
C LYS A 144 2.41 -8.69 14.79
N SER A 145 2.81 -9.26 15.93
CA SER A 145 2.07 -9.13 17.18
C SER A 145 1.97 -7.69 17.66
N GLU A 146 3.07 -6.94 17.60
CA GLU A 146 3.11 -5.52 17.97
C GLU A 146 2.20 -4.69 17.07
N LEU A 147 2.31 -4.86 15.74
CA LEU A 147 1.52 -4.12 14.77
C LEU A 147 0.02 -4.35 14.96
N PHE A 148 -0.41 -5.60 15.10
CA PHE A 148 -1.81 -5.95 15.31
C PHE A 148 -2.35 -5.43 16.65
N LYS A 149 -1.55 -5.52 17.72
CA LYS A 149 -1.91 -4.96 19.03
C LYS A 149 -2.08 -3.45 18.96
N GLU A 150 -1.14 -2.76 18.28
CA GLU A 150 -1.19 -1.31 18.13
C GLU A 150 -2.43 -0.87 17.32
N VAL A 151 -2.66 -1.46 16.14
CA VAL A 151 -3.83 -1.15 15.32
C VAL A 151 -5.13 -1.37 16.08
N LYS A 152 -5.24 -2.46 16.86
CA LYS A 152 -6.42 -2.74 17.70
C LYS A 152 -6.73 -1.65 18.70
N SER A 153 -5.74 -0.89 19.14
CA SER A 153 -5.93 0.19 20.13
C SER A 153 -6.57 1.45 19.55
N TYR A 154 -6.84 1.48 18.23
CA TYR A 154 -7.46 2.60 17.51
C TYR A 154 -8.96 2.41 17.24
N PHE A 155 -9.50 1.23 17.54
CA PHE A 155 -10.93 0.93 17.44
C PHE A 155 -11.77 1.49 18.61
#